data_c20dd512d92f8186b44a94b1b28e42b9
#
_entry.id   c20dd512d92f8186b44a94b1b28e42b9
#
_cell.length_a   1.000
_cell.length_b   1.000
_cell.length_c   1.000
_cell.angle_alpha   90.00
_cell.angle_beta   90.00
_cell.angle_gamma   90.00
#
_symmetry.space_group_name_H-M   'P 1'
#
loop_
_entity.id
_entity.type
_entity.pdbx_description
1 polymer ?
#
loop_
_entity_poly.entity_id
_entity_poly.type
_entity_poly.pdbx_seq_one_letter_code
_entity_poly.pdbx_strand_id
1 'polypeptide(L)'
;NRKTFRYITRTTFQHNDFPIKFDLSIVKEGKKEEITYTDRKTNKKIKKFIPKPEYTIEASDVFNDIEKYEIELEVINIDTMLGSEYSNVRNLSNNLKKAIRLVLSGLQNTNYPVTYKEIDEIGLQYLKLIHKKDYNDKMRMRSNMFIGPQPVTLQMINVSPINDDVVAPNIRNNYCVTEKADGMR
;
A
#
# COMPACT_ATOMS: atom_id res chain seq x y z
N ASN A 1 -17.02 -36.10 4.42
CA ASN A 1 -15.98 -35.29 5.10
C ASN A 1 -16.30 -33.82 4.94
N ARG A 2 -16.15 -33.01 5.99
CA ARG A 2 -16.24 -31.56 5.93
C ARG A 2 -15.10 -31.00 5.13
N LYS A 3 -15.35 -29.92 4.34
CA LYS A 3 -14.38 -29.23 3.49
C LYS A 3 -14.49 -27.73 3.68
N THR A 4 -13.41 -27.00 3.45
CA THR A 4 -13.46 -25.55 3.30
C THR A 4 -13.75 -25.19 1.86
N PHE A 5 -14.58 -24.17 1.64
CA PHE A 5 -14.98 -23.73 0.31
C PHE A 5 -14.42 -22.33 0.03
N ARG A 6 -13.96 -22.15 -1.19
CA ARG A 6 -13.45 -20.88 -1.71
C ARG A 6 -13.95 -20.77 -3.16
N TYR A 7 -14.64 -19.69 -3.47
CA TYR A 7 -15.04 -19.36 -4.83
C TYR A 7 -14.05 -18.38 -5.43
N ILE A 8 -13.55 -18.66 -6.64
CA ILE A 8 -12.54 -17.85 -7.32
C ILE A 8 -12.97 -17.64 -8.75
N THR A 9 -13.04 -16.38 -9.17
CA THR A 9 -13.09 -16.00 -10.58
C THR A 9 -11.75 -15.36 -10.92
N ARG A 10 -11.02 -15.95 -11.88
CA ARG A 10 -9.68 -15.53 -12.24
C ARG A 10 -9.61 -15.09 -13.70
N THR A 11 -8.96 -13.97 -13.94
CA THR A 11 -8.58 -13.48 -15.26
C THR A 11 -7.06 -13.44 -15.34
N THR A 12 -6.50 -14.14 -16.32
CA THR A 12 -5.05 -14.19 -16.56
C THR A 12 -4.68 -13.26 -17.71
N PHE A 13 -3.69 -12.41 -17.50
CA PHE A 13 -3.08 -11.56 -18.51
C PHE A 13 -1.65 -12.02 -18.77
N GLN A 14 -1.34 -12.26 -20.04
CA GLN A 14 -0.03 -12.70 -20.47
C GLN A 14 0.35 -11.99 -21.77
N HIS A 15 1.64 -11.67 -21.92
CA HIS A 15 2.21 -11.12 -23.14
C HIS A 15 3.36 -12.01 -23.60
N ASN A 16 3.47 -12.25 -24.93
CA ASN A 16 4.45 -13.18 -25.49
C ASN A 16 5.91 -12.77 -25.21
N ASP A 17 6.17 -11.48 -25.14
CA ASP A 17 7.51 -10.91 -24.91
C ASP A 17 7.79 -10.58 -23.45
N PHE A 18 6.98 -11.10 -22.51
CA PHE A 18 7.14 -10.80 -21.10
C PHE A 18 7.04 -12.08 -20.24
N PRO A 19 8.06 -12.38 -19.43
CA PRO A 19 8.16 -13.68 -18.74
C PRO A 19 7.28 -13.80 -17.50
N ILE A 20 6.44 -12.81 -17.21
CA ILE A 20 5.57 -12.78 -16.05
C ILE A 20 4.12 -12.70 -16.52
N LYS A 21 3.27 -13.60 -16.05
CA LYS A 21 1.81 -13.47 -16.17
C LYS A 21 1.22 -12.80 -14.93
N PHE A 22 0.09 -12.17 -15.11
CA PHE A 22 -0.68 -11.50 -14.06
C PHE A 22 -2.01 -12.21 -13.91
N ASP A 23 -2.27 -12.75 -12.74
CA ASP A 23 -3.55 -13.35 -12.40
C ASP A 23 -4.32 -12.39 -11.48
N LEU A 24 -5.43 -11.88 -11.96
CA LEU A 24 -6.37 -11.07 -11.18
C LEU A 24 -7.53 -11.96 -10.76
N SER A 25 -7.68 -12.18 -9.47
CA SER A 25 -8.71 -13.05 -8.92
C SER A 25 -9.68 -12.28 -8.04
N ILE A 26 -10.98 -12.52 -8.24
CA ILE A 26 -12.03 -12.14 -7.30
C ILE A 26 -12.31 -13.38 -6.46
N VAL A 27 -12.18 -13.26 -5.15
CA VAL A 27 -12.22 -14.38 -4.22
C VAL A 27 -13.29 -14.15 -3.18
N LYS A 28 -14.11 -15.18 -2.93
CA LYS A 28 -15.02 -15.26 -1.80
C LYS A 28 -14.68 -16.49 -0.97
N GLU A 29 -14.70 -16.38 0.34
CA GLU A 29 -14.39 -17.46 1.27
C GLU A 29 -15.64 -17.84 2.05
N GLY A 30 -15.77 -19.11 2.42
CA GLY A 30 -16.87 -19.54 3.29
C GLY A 30 -16.77 -18.94 4.69
N LYS A 31 -17.80 -19.20 5.50
CA LYS A 31 -17.87 -18.78 6.91
C LYS A 31 -16.54 -19.04 7.64
N LYS A 32 -16.21 -18.14 8.55
CA LYS A 32 -15.01 -18.29 9.40
C LYS A 32 -15.41 -18.60 10.82
N GLU A 33 -14.56 -19.35 11.49
CA GLU A 33 -14.65 -19.60 12.94
C GLU A 33 -13.43 -19.02 13.66
N GLU A 34 -13.66 -18.50 14.86
CA GLU A 34 -12.57 -18.01 15.71
C GLU A 34 -11.94 -19.18 16.44
N ILE A 35 -10.65 -19.38 16.24
CA ILE A 35 -9.85 -20.30 17.04
C ILE A 35 -8.88 -19.52 17.91
N THR A 36 -8.66 -20.00 19.12
CA THR A 36 -7.64 -19.46 20.01
C THR A 36 -6.53 -20.50 20.16
N TYR A 37 -5.31 -20.12 19.83
CA TYR A 37 -4.15 -20.96 20.05
C TYR A 37 -3.07 -20.22 20.86
N THR A 38 -2.24 -20.98 21.55
CA THR A 38 -1.12 -20.39 22.27
C THR A 38 0.13 -20.42 21.38
N ASP A 39 0.67 -19.25 21.10
CA ASP A 39 1.93 -19.14 20.36
C ASP A 39 3.07 -19.74 21.21
N ARG A 40 3.73 -20.75 20.65
CA ARG A 40 4.81 -21.49 21.32
C ARG A 40 6.03 -20.64 21.66
N LYS A 41 6.28 -19.53 20.92
CA LYS A 41 7.43 -18.66 21.14
C LYS A 41 7.17 -17.60 22.20
N THR A 42 5.97 -17.03 22.21
CA THR A 42 5.62 -15.90 23.08
C THR A 42 4.75 -16.29 24.26
N ASN A 43 4.25 -17.53 24.30
CA ASN A 43 3.30 -18.07 25.28
C ASN A 43 2.00 -17.23 25.40
N LYS A 44 1.68 -16.44 24.37
CA LYS A 44 0.48 -15.61 24.33
C LYS A 44 -0.65 -16.33 23.61
N LYS A 45 -1.87 -16.15 24.11
CA LYS A 45 -3.09 -16.60 23.44
C LYS A 45 -3.36 -15.65 22.26
N ILE A 46 -3.39 -16.20 21.04
CA ILE A 46 -3.70 -15.49 19.81
C ILE A 46 -5.01 -16.01 19.27
N LYS A 47 -5.92 -15.09 18.94
CA LYS A 47 -7.16 -15.39 18.24
C LYS A 47 -6.93 -15.30 16.75
N LYS A 48 -7.36 -16.30 16.00
CA LYS A 48 -7.28 -16.34 14.54
C LYS A 48 -8.61 -16.80 13.97
N PHE A 49 -9.05 -16.12 12.90
CA PHE A 49 -10.19 -16.57 12.11
C PHE A 49 -9.69 -17.52 11.02
N ILE A 50 -10.24 -18.71 10.98
CA ILE A 50 -9.95 -19.72 9.96
C ILE A 50 -11.24 -20.09 9.22
N PRO A 51 -11.15 -20.53 7.94
CA PRO A 51 -12.31 -21.03 7.23
C PRO A 51 -12.96 -22.20 7.97
N LYS A 52 -14.27 -22.11 8.22
CA LYS A 52 -15.03 -23.17 8.88
C LYS A 52 -15.32 -24.31 7.91
N PRO A 53 -14.96 -25.56 8.23
CA PRO A 53 -15.27 -26.69 7.37
C PRO A 53 -16.77 -27.02 7.39
N GLU A 54 -17.40 -27.12 6.22
CA GLU A 54 -18.81 -27.44 6.04
C GLU A 54 -18.99 -28.65 5.12
N TYR A 55 -20.19 -29.26 5.12
CA TYR A 55 -20.49 -30.43 4.28
C TYR A 55 -20.84 -30.06 2.85
N THR A 56 -21.46 -28.91 2.65
CA THR A 56 -21.90 -28.44 1.33
C THR A 56 -21.45 -26.99 1.08
N ILE A 57 -21.43 -26.58 -0.17
CA ILE A 57 -21.08 -25.25 -0.58
C ILE A 57 -22.11 -24.21 -0.07
N GLU A 58 -23.39 -24.58 -0.07
CA GLU A 58 -24.48 -23.74 0.42
C GLU A 58 -24.36 -23.49 1.90
N ALA A 59 -24.01 -24.52 2.71
CA ALA A 59 -23.81 -24.41 4.14
C ALA A 59 -22.61 -23.51 4.48
N SER A 60 -21.60 -23.47 3.59
CA SER A 60 -20.42 -22.62 3.75
C SER A 60 -20.73 -21.13 3.55
N ASP A 61 -21.84 -20.80 2.86
CA ASP A 61 -22.28 -19.43 2.57
C ASP A 61 -21.24 -18.60 1.76
N VAL A 62 -20.41 -19.28 0.99
CA VAL A 62 -19.26 -18.68 0.28
C VAL A 62 -19.69 -17.60 -0.73
N PHE A 63 -20.86 -17.73 -1.35
CA PHE A 63 -21.34 -16.78 -2.35
C PHE A 63 -21.79 -15.44 -1.75
N ASN A 64 -22.11 -15.41 -0.46
CA ASN A 64 -22.54 -14.21 0.26
C ASN A 64 -21.37 -13.49 0.98
N ASP A 65 -20.14 -14.05 0.91
CA ASP A 65 -18.96 -13.36 1.47
C ASP A 65 -18.58 -12.12 0.66
N ILE A 66 -17.90 -11.20 1.32
CA ILE A 66 -17.37 -9.99 0.68
C ILE A 66 -16.28 -10.37 -0.31
N GLU A 67 -16.35 -9.78 -1.50
CA GLU A 67 -15.33 -9.96 -2.52
C GLU A 67 -13.97 -9.44 -2.08
N LYS A 68 -12.95 -10.26 -2.27
CA LYS A 68 -11.55 -9.90 -2.10
C LYS A 68 -10.86 -9.96 -3.45
N TYR A 69 -9.97 -9.04 -3.68
CA TYR A 69 -9.19 -8.97 -4.91
C TYR A 69 -7.77 -9.40 -4.63
N GLU A 70 -7.29 -10.38 -5.40
CA GLU A 70 -5.93 -10.89 -5.30
C GLU A 70 -5.24 -10.69 -6.64
N ILE A 71 -4.01 -10.20 -6.59
CA ILE A 71 -3.14 -10.06 -7.76
C ILE A 71 -1.94 -10.96 -7.53
N GLU A 72 -1.78 -11.96 -8.40
CA GLU A 72 -0.64 -12.88 -8.37
C GLU A 72 0.26 -12.62 -9.58
N LEU A 73 1.56 -12.62 -9.36
CA LEU A 73 2.57 -12.50 -10.40
C LEU A 73 3.31 -13.82 -10.45
N GLU A 74 3.26 -14.49 -11.59
CA GLU A 74 3.87 -15.80 -11.75
C GLU A 74 4.79 -15.81 -12.96
N VAL A 75 5.99 -16.36 -12.79
CA VAL A 75 6.92 -16.58 -13.89
C VAL A 75 6.35 -17.66 -14.81
N ILE A 76 6.25 -17.32 -16.08
CA ILE A 76 5.83 -18.29 -17.11
C ILE A 76 6.91 -19.37 -17.21
N ASN A 77 6.50 -20.61 -17.50
CA ASN A 77 7.33 -21.79 -17.51
C ASN A 77 8.73 -21.55 -18.12
N ILE A 78 9.77 -21.62 -17.30
CA ILE A 78 11.17 -21.36 -17.66
C ILE A 78 11.66 -22.38 -18.69
N ASP A 79 11.10 -23.59 -18.71
CA ASP A 79 11.52 -24.67 -19.62
C ASP A 79 11.26 -24.30 -21.10
N THR A 80 10.25 -23.52 -21.38
CA THR A 80 9.96 -23.00 -22.74
C THR A 80 10.85 -21.81 -23.11
N MET A 81 11.57 -21.25 -22.15
CA MET A 81 12.43 -20.08 -22.29
C MET A 81 13.92 -20.43 -22.27
N LEU A 82 14.26 -21.72 -22.23
CA LEU A 82 15.66 -22.23 -22.34
C LEU A 82 16.30 -21.71 -23.63
N GLY A 83 17.32 -20.86 -23.49
CA GLY A 83 18.00 -20.19 -24.60
C GLY A 83 17.51 -18.78 -24.93
N SER A 84 16.45 -18.29 -24.27
CA SER A 84 16.02 -16.90 -24.36
C SER A 84 16.85 -15.99 -23.42
N GLU A 85 16.75 -14.67 -23.63
CA GLU A 85 17.36 -13.67 -22.73
C GLU A 85 16.85 -13.76 -21.27
N TYR A 86 15.72 -14.43 -21.07
CA TYR A 86 15.07 -14.60 -19.75
C TYR A 86 15.62 -15.78 -18.95
N SER A 87 16.44 -16.64 -19.51
CA SER A 87 17.06 -17.76 -18.79
C SER A 87 18.03 -17.30 -17.69
N ASN A 88 18.45 -16.04 -17.72
CA ASN A 88 19.33 -15.45 -16.72
C ASN A 88 18.52 -14.94 -15.51
N VAL A 89 18.89 -15.38 -14.30
CA VAL A 89 18.26 -14.97 -13.02
C VAL A 89 18.21 -13.44 -12.87
N ARG A 90 19.22 -12.71 -13.30
CA ARG A 90 19.25 -11.25 -13.24
C ARG A 90 18.16 -10.63 -14.12
N ASN A 91 18.00 -11.12 -15.35
CA ASN A 91 16.98 -10.63 -16.27
C ASN A 91 15.58 -10.96 -15.77
N LEU A 92 15.38 -12.17 -15.25
CA LEU A 92 14.11 -12.58 -14.65
C LEU A 92 13.76 -11.71 -13.44
N SER A 93 14.72 -11.46 -12.55
CA SER A 93 14.52 -10.55 -11.39
C SER A 93 14.16 -9.13 -11.82
N ASN A 94 14.78 -8.61 -12.87
CA ASN A 94 14.47 -7.27 -13.39
C ASN A 94 13.06 -7.21 -13.99
N ASN A 95 12.64 -8.25 -14.71
CA ASN A 95 11.28 -8.32 -15.23
C ASN A 95 10.24 -8.46 -14.13
N LEU A 96 10.52 -9.22 -13.07
CA LEU A 96 9.63 -9.30 -11.89
C LEU A 96 9.49 -7.95 -11.19
N LYS A 97 10.59 -7.22 -11.00
CA LYS A 97 10.55 -5.85 -10.45
C LYS A 97 9.73 -4.90 -11.34
N LYS A 98 9.86 -5.03 -12.67
CA LYS A 98 9.05 -4.26 -13.61
C LYS A 98 7.57 -4.59 -13.48
N ALA A 99 7.22 -5.88 -13.37
CA ALA A 99 5.84 -6.32 -13.16
C ALA A 99 5.25 -5.76 -11.86
N ILE A 100 5.98 -5.86 -10.75
CA ILE A 100 5.58 -5.30 -9.46
C ILE A 100 5.35 -3.78 -9.58
N ARG A 101 6.26 -3.06 -10.24
CA ARG A 101 6.10 -1.61 -10.46
C ARG A 101 4.84 -1.29 -11.25
N LEU A 102 4.52 -2.05 -12.30
CA LEU A 102 3.30 -1.86 -13.09
C LEU A 102 2.03 -2.05 -12.24
N VAL A 103 2.00 -3.11 -11.42
CA VAL A 103 0.87 -3.34 -10.50
C VAL A 103 0.74 -2.20 -9.49
N LEU A 104 1.84 -1.79 -8.86
CA LEU A 104 1.82 -0.68 -7.91
C LEU A 104 1.41 0.64 -8.56
N SER A 105 1.85 0.89 -9.80
CA SER A 105 1.42 2.06 -10.59
C SER A 105 -0.10 2.08 -10.77
N GLY A 106 -0.70 0.94 -11.11
CA GLY A 106 -2.14 0.82 -11.23
C GLY A 106 -2.88 1.03 -9.91
N LEU A 107 -2.41 0.38 -8.84
CA LEU A 107 -3.02 0.48 -7.51
C LEU A 107 -2.92 1.88 -6.90
N GLN A 108 -1.82 2.58 -7.13
CA GLN A 108 -1.56 3.92 -6.58
C GLN A 108 -1.96 5.04 -7.56
N ASN A 109 -2.41 4.70 -8.75
CA ASN A 109 -2.75 5.64 -9.82
C ASN A 109 -1.65 6.68 -10.07
N THR A 110 -0.40 6.21 -10.21
CA THR A 110 0.78 7.05 -10.43
C THR A 110 1.82 6.36 -11.30
N ASN A 111 2.57 7.14 -12.08
CA ASN A 111 3.72 6.63 -12.83
C ASN A 111 4.97 6.43 -11.95
N TYR A 112 4.95 6.91 -10.71
CA TYR A 112 6.05 6.86 -9.75
C TYR A 112 5.61 6.16 -8.46
N PRO A 113 5.30 4.85 -8.54
CA PRO A 113 4.87 4.11 -7.37
C PRO A 113 6.00 3.98 -6.34
N VAL A 114 5.62 4.08 -5.07
CA VAL A 114 6.52 3.87 -3.93
C VAL A 114 6.11 2.61 -3.17
N THR A 115 7.04 2.01 -2.45
CA THR A 115 6.74 0.84 -1.63
C THR A 115 5.86 1.23 -0.44
N TYR A 116 5.00 0.34 0.01
CA TYR A 116 4.18 0.57 1.21
C TYR A 116 5.06 0.82 2.45
N LYS A 117 6.23 0.18 2.50
CA LYS A 117 7.20 0.42 3.58
C LYS A 117 7.68 1.88 3.62
N GLU A 118 8.02 2.45 2.46
CA GLU A 118 8.39 3.87 2.36
C GLU A 118 7.23 4.79 2.76
N ILE A 119 6.01 4.48 2.33
CA ILE A 119 4.81 5.24 2.72
C ILE A 119 4.64 5.23 4.25
N ASP A 120 4.78 4.06 4.88
CA ASP A 120 4.68 3.92 6.33
C ASP A 120 5.80 4.66 7.06
N GLU A 121 7.05 4.55 6.60
CA GLU A 121 8.20 5.23 7.18
C GLU A 121 8.05 6.76 7.12
N ILE A 122 7.66 7.30 5.96
CA ILE A 122 7.40 8.73 5.78
C ILE A 122 6.22 9.17 6.65
N GLY A 123 5.14 8.38 6.68
CA GLY A 123 3.99 8.64 7.53
C GLY A 123 4.33 8.71 9.02
N LEU A 124 5.19 7.81 9.51
CA LEU A 124 5.67 7.82 10.89
C LEU A 124 6.55 9.04 11.18
N GLN A 125 7.45 9.41 10.27
CA GLN A 125 8.27 10.63 10.42
C GLN A 125 7.40 11.88 10.47
N TYR A 126 6.38 11.95 9.61
CA TYR A 126 5.42 13.04 9.62
C TYR A 126 4.64 13.13 10.94
N LEU A 127 4.12 12.00 11.45
CA LEU A 127 3.43 11.95 12.74
C LEU A 127 4.32 12.41 13.90
N LYS A 128 5.59 12.00 13.91
CA LYS A 128 6.58 12.49 14.89
C LYS A 128 6.77 14.01 14.82
N LEU A 129 6.80 14.55 13.60
CA LEU A 129 6.99 15.98 13.38
C LEU A 129 5.81 16.80 13.92
N ILE A 130 4.56 16.39 13.63
CA ILE A 130 3.36 17.15 14.01
C ILE A 130 2.97 16.96 15.48
N HIS A 131 3.11 15.76 16.02
CA HIS A 131 2.74 15.45 17.41
C HIS A 131 3.83 15.71 18.44
N LYS A 132 5.09 15.79 18.00
CA LYS A 132 6.24 16.06 18.87
C LYS A 132 6.21 15.23 20.17
N LYS A 133 5.95 15.88 21.31
CA LYS A 133 5.89 15.21 22.63
C LYS A 133 4.68 14.30 22.82
N ASP A 134 3.59 14.52 22.07
CA ASP A 134 2.37 13.72 22.14
C ASP A 134 2.39 12.53 21.18
N TYR A 135 3.50 12.33 20.45
CA TYR A 135 3.68 11.17 19.58
C TYR A 135 3.69 9.87 20.39
N ASN A 136 2.96 8.87 19.86
CA ASN A 136 2.89 7.52 20.41
C ASN A 136 3.19 6.51 19.29
N ASP A 137 4.04 5.51 19.55
CA ASP A 137 4.44 4.48 18.59
C ASP A 137 3.26 3.61 18.07
N LYS A 138 2.10 3.67 18.72
CA LYS A 138 0.87 3.02 18.25
C LYS A 138 0.12 3.83 17.20
N MET A 139 0.48 5.09 16.98
CA MET A 139 -0.15 5.93 15.95
C MET A 139 0.14 5.36 14.56
N ARG A 140 -0.84 5.47 13.68
CA ARG A 140 -0.72 5.10 12.27
C ARG A 140 -1.24 6.24 11.42
N MET A 141 -0.52 6.54 10.35
CA MET A 141 -0.92 7.57 9.39
C MET A 141 -2.25 7.22 8.73
N ARG A 142 -3.15 8.20 8.64
CA ARG A 142 -4.40 8.13 7.90
C ARG A 142 -4.48 9.33 6.97
N SER A 143 -5.18 9.20 5.86
CA SER A 143 -5.30 10.26 4.84
C SER A 143 -5.81 11.59 5.41
N ASN A 144 -6.73 11.55 6.39
CA ASN A 144 -7.28 12.74 7.03
C ASN A 144 -6.34 13.39 8.07
N MET A 145 -5.21 12.77 8.39
CA MET A 145 -4.23 13.32 9.35
C MET A 145 -3.16 14.18 8.66
N PHE A 146 -3.15 14.22 7.34
CA PHE A 146 -2.20 15.06 6.61
C PHE A 146 -2.63 16.54 6.70
N ILE A 147 -1.84 17.32 7.41
CA ILE A 147 -1.98 18.77 7.53
C ILE A 147 -1.03 19.39 6.50
N GLY A 148 -1.53 19.66 5.31
CA GLY A 148 -0.75 20.34 4.27
C GLY A 148 -0.43 21.79 4.69
N PRO A 149 0.69 22.36 4.21
CA PRO A 149 0.98 23.76 4.44
C PRO A 149 -0.17 24.62 3.89
N GLN A 150 -0.63 25.56 4.72
CA GLN A 150 -1.69 26.48 4.35
C GLN A 150 -1.05 27.82 3.94
N PRO A 151 -1.50 28.41 2.82
CA PRO A 151 -1.06 29.75 2.48
C PRO A 151 -1.56 30.75 3.52
N VAL A 152 -0.68 31.65 3.91
CA VAL A 152 -1.01 32.74 4.81
C VAL A 152 -1.00 34.04 4.03
N THR A 153 -2.06 34.84 4.13
CA THR A 153 -2.11 36.16 3.50
C THR A 153 -1.05 37.05 4.14
N LEU A 154 -0.24 37.69 3.31
CA LEU A 154 0.77 38.63 3.78
C LEU A 154 0.11 39.81 4.49
N GLN A 155 0.59 40.13 5.66
CA GLN A 155 0.23 41.30 6.46
C GLN A 155 1.42 42.25 6.53
N MET A 156 1.19 43.49 6.96
CA MET A 156 2.24 44.51 7.09
C MET A 156 3.42 44.02 7.95
N ILE A 157 3.15 43.27 9.00
CA ILE A 157 4.18 42.67 9.89
C ILE A 157 5.10 41.70 9.15
N ASN A 158 4.60 41.06 8.09
CA ASN A 158 5.38 40.08 7.31
C ASN A 158 6.26 40.75 6.26
N VAL A 159 6.07 42.03 5.95
CA VAL A 159 6.81 42.81 4.93
C VAL A 159 7.59 44.00 5.51
N SER A 160 7.27 44.42 6.74
CA SER A 160 7.97 45.48 7.44
C SER A 160 9.43 45.12 7.70
N PRO A 161 10.31 46.08 7.91
CA PRO A 161 11.67 45.82 8.38
C PRO A 161 11.65 44.92 9.64
N ILE A 162 12.61 44.02 9.69
CA ILE A 162 12.71 43.08 10.82
C ILE A 162 13.06 43.88 12.06
N ASN A 163 12.28 43.68 13.12
CA ASN A 163 12.56 44.22 14.44
C ASN A 163 12.76 43.04 15.41
N ASP A 164 13.80 43.05 16.20
CA ASP A 164 14.18 41.95 17.11
C ASP A 164 13.09 41.63 18.15
N ASP A 165 12.20 42.59 18.41
CA ASP A 165 11.08 42.40 19.35
C ASP A 165 9.87 41.66 18.78
N VAL A 166 9.87 41.35 17.48
CA VAL A 166 8.71 40.74 16.81
C VAL A 166 9.05 39.39 16.23
N VAL A 167 8.55 38.33 16.86
CA VAL A 167 8.68 36.95 16.38
C VAL A 167 7.55 36.63 15.38
N ALA A 168 7.63 37.16 14.18
CA ALA A 168 6.70 36.85 13.11
C ALA A 168 7.47 36.44 11.84
N PRO A 169 6.93 35.47 11.04
CA PRO A 169 7.52 35.14 9.75
C PRO A 169 7.62 36.41 8.89
N ASN A 170 8.81 36.67 8.30
CA ASN A 170 9.03 37.86 7.49
C ASN A 170 9.66 37.48 6.15
N ILE A 171 9.10 37.97 5.06
CA ILE A 171 9.52 37.64 3.69
C ILE A 171 10.92 38.13 3.34
N ARG A 172 11.52 38.99 4.15
CA ARG A 172 12.89 39.47 3.99
C ARG A 172 13.94 38.45 4.40
N ASN A 173 13.53 37.36 5.09
CA ASN A 173 14.42 36.29 5.55
C ASN A 173 14.10 34.97 4.84
N ASN A 174 15.06 34.48 4.02
CA ASN A 174 15.03 33.14 3.43
C ASN A 174 13.78 32.78 2.63
N TYR A 175 13.14 33.75 1.97
CA TYR A 175 12.00 33.54 1.09
C TYR A 175 12.41 33.71 -0.37
N CYS A 176 11.77 32.96 -1.25
CA CYS A 176 11.85 33.13 -2.69
C CYS A 176 10.50 33.55 -3.25
N VAL A 177 10.54 34.29 -4.34
CA VAL A 177 9.34 34.60 -5.12
C VAL A 177 9.25 33.59 -6.26
N THR A 178 8.10 33.00 -6.47
CA THR A 178 7.82 32.09 -7.57
C THR A 178 6.46 32.40 -8.16
N GLU A 179 6.26 32.01 -9.40
CA GLU A 179 4.94 32.07 -10.01
C GLU A 179 3.96 31.16 -9.30
N LYS A 180 2.74 31.61 -9.15
CA LYS A 180 1.67 30.78 -8.58
C LYS A 180 1.26 29.73 -9.59
N ALA A 181 1.48 28.47 -9.30
CA ALA A 181 0.94 27.37 -10.06
C ALA A 181 -0.51 27.11 -9.59
N ASP A 182 -1.46 27.22 -10.50
CA ASP A 182 -2.85 26.84 -10.23
C ASP A 182 -2.97 25.31 -10.32
N GLY A 183 -3.38 24.69 -9.23
CA GLY A 183 -3.58 23.25 -9.14
C GLY A 183 -4.66 22.90 -8.12
N MET A 184 -5.31 21.75 -8.30
CA MET A 184 -6.17 21.16 -7.28
C MET A 184 -5.30 20.56 -6.18
N ARG A 185 -5.73 20.70 -4.93
CA ARG A 185 -5.17 20.05 -3.74
C ARG A 185 -5.84 18.71 -3.48
#